data_227281d0c0e7c16ceb7ecd6188ce12b0
#
_entry.id   227281d0c0e7c16ceb7ecd6188ce12b0
#
_cell.length_a   1.000
_cell.length_b   1.000
_cell.length_c   1.000
_cell.angle_alpha   90.00
_cell.angle_beta   90.00
_cell.angle_gamma   90.00
#
_symmetry.space_group_name_H-M   'P 1'
#
loop_
_entity.id
_entity.type
_entity.pdbx_description
1 polymer ?
#
loop_
_entity_poly.entity_id
_entity_poly.type
_entity_poly.pdbx_seq_one_letter_code
_entity_poly.pdbx_strand_id
1 'polypeptide(L)'
;GSRARWHIHPLGQTLIVTFGAGLTQVEGGPVREIRAGDIVICPPGVKHWHGAQPNQAMQHIAIGERAENEQVQWLEKVSDEIYLQPIQAPSIE
;
A
#
# COMPACT_ATOMS: atom_id res chain seq x y z
N GLY A 1 2.38 -5.32 13.03
CA GLY A 1 2.32 -4.74 11.83
C GLY A 1 3.06 -5.37 10.67
N SER A 2 2.33 -6.12 9.87
CA SER A 2 2.85 -6.66 8.63
C SER A 2 2.83 -5.60 7.54
N ARG A 3 3.87 -5.55 6.72
CA ARG A 3 3.93 -4.59 5.61
C ARG A 3 4.60 -5.22 4.39
N ALA A 4 4.15 -4.79 3.21
CA ALA A 4 4.78 -5.18 1.96
C ALA A 4 6.09 -4.41 1.76
N ARG A 5 6.94 -4.93 0.91
CA ARG A 5 8.13 -4.20 0.44
C ARG A 5 7.68 -3.09 -0.53
N TRP A 6 8.55 -2.14 -0.76
CA TRP A 6 8.38 -1.26 -1.92
C TRP A 6 8.26 -2.12 -3.17
N HIS A 7 7.31 -1.80 -4.03
CA HIS A 7 7.12 -2.57 -5.26
C HIS A 7 6.40 -1.74 -6.32
N ILE A 8 6.42 -2.25 -7.54
CA ILE A 8 5.80 -1.62 -8.70
C ILE A 8 4.91 -2.67 -9.38
N HIS A 9 3.66 -2.31 -9.63
CA HIS A 9 2.75 -3.09 -10.48
C HIS A 9 2.72 -2.45 -11.86
N PRO A 10 3.20 -3.13 -12.90
CA PRO A 10 3.26 -2.54 -14.25
C PRO A 10 1.92 -2.03 -14.76
N LEU A 11 0.82 -2.71 -14.43
CA LEU A 11 -0.52 -2.33 -14.86
C LEU A 11 -1.36 -1.71 -13.75
N GLY A 12 -0.73 -1.41 -12.61
CA GLY A 12 -1.43 -0.86 -11.46
C GLY A 12 -2.08 -1.89 -10.57
N GLN A 13 -2.64 -1.42 -9.47
CA GLN A 13 -3.32 -2.27 -8.50
C GLN A 13 -4.40 -1.48 -7.79
N THR A 14 -5.51 -2.15 -7.48
CA THR A 14 -6.57 -1.60 -6.65
C THR A 14 -6.66 -2.43 -5.37
N LEU A 15 -6.64 -1.75 -4.22
CA LEU A 15 -6.85 -2.38 -2.92
C LEU A 15 -8.20 -1.95 -2.37
N ILE A 16 -8.98 -2.91 -1.91
CA ILE A 16 -10.23 -2.65 -1.21
C ILE A 16 -10.02 -3.09 0.23
N VAL A 17 -9.97 -2.14 1.16
CA VAL A 17 -9.77 -2.45 2.57
C VAL A 17 -11.10 -2.93 3.14
N THR A 18 -11.11 -4.14 3.67
CA THR A 18 -12.34 -4.79 4.16
C THR A 18 -12.43 -4.84 5.68
N PHE A 19 -11.31 -4.70 6.37
CA PHE A 19 -11.27 -4.78 7.83
C PHE A 19 -10.04 -4.05 8.37
N GLY A 20 -10.20 -3.37 9.49
CA GLY A 20 -9.08 -2.79 10.23
C GLY A 20 -8.55 -1.50 9.66
N ALA A 21 -7.30 -1.25 9.94
CA ALA A 21 -6.60 -0.04 9.49
C ALA A 21 -5.17 -0.37 9.07
N GLY A 22 -4.72 0.33 8.05
CA GLY A 22 -3.39 0.16 7.52
C GLY A 22 -2.76 1.46 7.09
N LEU A 23 -1.66 1.35 6.39
CA LEU A 23 -0.87 2.46 5.86
C LEU A 23 -0.55 2.19 4.41
N THR A 24 -0.42 3.25 3.64
CA THR A 24 0.08 3.20 2.27
C THR A 24 0.90 4.44 1.97
N GLN A 25 1.82 4.31 1.02
CA GLN A 25 2.64 5.44 0.57
C GLN A 25 3.07 5.18 -0.87
N VAL A 26 2.99 6.22 -1.71
CA VAL A 26 3.69 6.23 -2.99
C VAL A 26 5.01 6.96 -2.79
N GLU A 27 6.04 6.56 -3.55
CA GLU A 27 7.35 7.20 -3.48
C GLU A 27 7.23 8.71 -3.70
N GLY A 28 7.82 9.48 -2.80
CA GLY A 28 7.76 10.93 -2.85
C GLY A 28 6.52 11.54 -2.21
N GLY A 29 5.55 10.73 -1.80
CA GLY A 29 4.34 11.21 -1.16
C GLY A 29 4.33 10.95 0.36
N PRO A 30 3.27 11.42 1.04
CA PRO A 30 3.13 11.18 2.47
C PRO A 30 2.65 9.77 2.77
N VAL A 31 2.95 9.27 3.96
CA VAL A 31 2.34 8.06 4.49
C VAL A 31 0.89 8.37 4.84
N ARG A 32 -0.05 7.60 4.29
CA ARG A 32 -1.48 7.80 4.50
C ARG A 32 -2.07 6.65 5.28
N GLU A 33 -3.02 6.98 6.15
CA GLU A 33 -3.86 5.97 6.77
C GLU A 33 -4.90 5.46 5.77
N ILE A 34 -5.16 4.15 5.80
CA ILE A 34 -6.26 3.52 5.06
C ILE A 34 -7.09 2.69 6.02
N ARG A 35 -8.40 2.67 5.82
CA ARG A 35 -9.37 2.02 6.72
C ARG A 35 -10.37 1.20 5.94
N ALA A 36 -11.10 0.34 6.64
CA ALA A 36 -12.18 -0.44 6.05
C ALA A 36 -13.15 0.48 5.30
N GLY A 37 -13.47 0.12 4.06
CA GLY A 37 -14.29 0.93 3.16
C GLY A 37 -13.49 1.75 2.17
N ASP A 38 -12.20 1.95 2.40
CA ASP A 38 -11.34 2.71 1.48
C ASP A 38 -11.00 1.87 0.25
N ILE A 39 -10.94 2.56 -0.89
CA ILE A 39 -10.45 1.99 -2.14
C ILE A 39 -9.18 2.74 -2.50
N VAL A 40 -8.07 2.00 -2.55
CA VAL A 40 -6.75 2.55 -2.84
C VAL A 40 -6.37 2.17 -4.26
N ILE A 41 -6.15 3.17 -5.10
CA ILE A 41 -5.75 2.93 -6.49
C ILE A 41 -4.27 3.27 -6.62
N CYS A 42 -3.46 2.26 -6.98
CA CYS A 42 -2.04 2.44 -7.25
C CYS A 42 -1.87 2.48 -8.77
N PRO A 43 -1.50 3.63 -9.33
CA PRO A 43 -1.35 3.76 -10.78
C PRO A 43 -0.29 2.82 -11.35
N PRO A 44 -0.38 2.50 -12.64
CA PRO A 44 0.65 1.69 -13.31
C PRO A 44 2.03 2.31 -13.17
N GLY A 45 3.03 1.47 -12.88
CA GLY A 45 4.42 1.89 -12.84
C GLY A 45 4.84 2.74 -11.63
N VAL A 46 3.95 2.94 -10.66
CA VAL A 46 4.26 3.75 -9.48
C VAL A 46 4.81 2.88 -8.37
N LYS A 47 5.97 3.27 -7.84
CA LYS A 47 6.58 2.62 -6.68
C LYS A 47 5.80 2.96 -5.42
N HIS A 48 5.35 1.94 -4.70
CA HIS A 48 4.51 2.11 -3.51
C HIS A 48 4.68 0.94 -2.53
N TRP A 49 4.10 1.08 -1.35
CA TRP A 49 3.93 0.00 -0.40
C TRP A 49 2.62 0.16 0.37
N HIS A 50 2.19 -0.92 1.00
CA HIS A 50 1.05 -0.91 1.92
C HIS A 50 1.30 -1.93 3.03
N GLY A 51 0.58 -1.77 4.13
CA GLY A 51 0.69 -2.69 5.26
C GLY A 51 -0.32 -2.37 6.33
N ALA A 52 -0.39 -3.25 7.35
CA ALA A 52 -1.20 -3.01 8.54
C ALA A 52 -0.52 -1.93 9.40
N GLN A 53 -1.29 -1.23 10.20
CA GLN A 53 -0.71 -0.35 11.21
C GLN A 53 0.01 -1.17 12.28
N PRO A 54 1.00 -0.59 12.99
CA PRO A 54 1.76 -1.34 13.98
C PRO A 54 0.91 -2.02 15.05
N ASN A 55 -0.20 -1.40 15.44
CA ASN A 55 -1.05 -1.88 16.52
C ASN A 55 -2.41 -2.40 16.07
N GLN A 56 -2.62 -2.55 14.77
CA GLN A 56 -3.91 -2.99 14.23
C GLN A 56 -3.72 -3.95 13.08
N ALA A 57 -4.62 -4.91 12.97
CA ALA A 57 -4.69 -5.77 11.80
C ALA A 57 -5.41 -5.07 10.66
N MET A 58 -5.15 -5.51 9.44
CA MET A 58 -5.85 -5.06 8.25
C MET A 58 -6.08 -6.25 7.33
N GLN A 59 -7.26 -6.29 6.73
CA GLN A 59 -7.57 -7.20 5.64
C GLN A 59 -7.96 -6.40 4.42
N HIS A 60 -7.56 -6.88 3.25
CA HIS A 60 -7.89 -6.21 1.99
C HIS A 60 -8.02 -7.22 0.86
N ILE A 61 -8.69 -6.79 -0.20
CA ILE A 61 -8.75 -7.50 -1.47
C ILE A 61 -7.87 -6.73 -2.44
N ALA A 62 -6.92 -7.42 -3.04
CA ALA A 62 -6.04 -6.83 -4.04
C ALA A 62 -6.50 -7.26 -5.43
N ILE A 63 -6.76 -6.29 -6.30
CA ILE A 63 -7.14 -6.52 -7.68
C ILE A 63 -6.06 -5.91 -8.56
N GLY A 64 -5.40 -6.74 -9.37
CA GLY A 64 -4.37 -6.29 -10.29
C GLY A 64 -4.58 -6.92 -11.64
N GLU A 65 -4.34 -6.14 -12.69
CA GLU A 65 -4.32 -6.69 -14.02
C GLU A 65 -2.98 -7.36 -14.29
N ARG A 66 -3.02 -8.40 -15.10
CA ARG A 66 -1.82 -9.09 -15.58
C ARG A 66 -1.76 -9.02 -17.08
N ALA A 67 -0.59 -8.60 -17.58
CA ALA A 67 -0.24 -8.79 -18.97
C ALA A 67 0.75 -9.93 -19.06
N GLU A 68 0.73 -10.64 -20.18
CA GLU A 68 1.74 -11.64 -20.47
C GLU A 68 3.12 -10.99 -20.41
N ASN A 69 4.06 -11.62 -19.72
CA ASN A 69 5.43 -11.15 -19.53
C ASN A 69 5.62 -9.94 -18.60
N GLU A 70 4.56 -9.43 -17.99
CA GLU A 70 4.70 -8.36 -17.02
C GLU A 70 4.52 -8.89 -15.60
N GLN A 71 5.41 -8.48 -14.71
CA GLN A 71 5.44 -8.96 -13.34
C GLN A 71 5.61 -7.81 -12.37
N VAL A 72 5.15 -8.02 -11.14
CA VAL A 72 5.42 -7.09 -10.04
C VAL A 72 6.92 -7.03 -9.79
N GLN A 73 7.44 -5.82 -9.70
CA GLN A 73 8.83 -5.60 -9.33
C GLN A 73 8.90 -5.38 -7.82
N TRP A 74 9.56 -6.31 -7.12
CA TRP A 74 9.77 -6.22 -5.69
C TRP A 74 11.10 -5.51 -5.42
N LEU A 75 11.05 -4.46 -4.62
CA LEU A 75 12.17 -3.59 -4.34
C LEU A 75 12.61 -3.73 -2.89
N GLU A 76 13.20 -2.67 -2.32
CA GLU A 76 13.70 -2.72 -0.95
C GLU A 76 12.59 -2.78 0.09
N LYS A 77 12.93 -3.25 1.27
CA LYS A 77 12.00 -3.25 2.41
C LYS A 77 11.70 -1.82 2.84
N VAL A 78 10.47 -1.60 3.30
CA VAL A 78 10.11 -0.32 3.92
C VAL A 78 10.81 -0.26 5.28
N SER A 79 11.59 0.80 5.51
CA SER A 79 12.34 0.95 6.75
C SER A 79 11.41 1.19 7.95
N ASP A 80 11.87 0.82 9.14
CA ASP A 80 11.14 1.12 10.36
C ASP A 80 10.96 2.63 10.55
N GLU A 81 11.95 3.42 10.14
CA GLU A 81 11.88 4.87 10.20
C GLU A 81 10.67 5.41 9.42
N ILE A 82 10.41 4.88 8.24
CA ILE A 82 9.24 5.26 7.45
C ILE A 82 7.97 4.68 8.05
N TYR A 83 7.98 3.41 8.38
CA TYR A 83 6.78 2.68 8.81
C TYR A 83 6.26 3.17 10.16
N LEU A 84 7.15 3.53 11.07
CA LEU A 84 6.79 3.92 12.44
C LEU A 84 6.63 5.41 12.64
N GLN A 85 6.85 6.22 11.60
CA GLN A 85 6.64 7.67 11.73
C GLN A 85 5.15 7.99 11.93
N PRO A 86 4.82 9.16 12.49
CA PRO A 86 3.44 9.59 12.62
C PRO A 86 2.74 9.63 11.26
N ILE A 87 1.45 9.32 11.25
CA ILE A 87 0.65 9.38 10.03
C ILE A 87 0.63 10.82 9.54
N GLN A 88 1.06 11.03 8.29
CA GLN A 88 1.25 12.36 7.70
C GLN A 88 0.03 12.85 6.95
N ALA A 89 -0.90 11.96 6.64
CA ALA A 89 -2.11 12.31 5.94
C ALA A 89 -3.27 11.45 6.45
N PRO A 90 -4.50 12.01 6.52
CA PRO A 90 -5.65 11.26 6.97
C PRO A 90 -6.04 10.18 5.96
N SER A 91 -7.07 9.40 6.32
CA SER A 91 -7.68 8.46 5.39
C SER A 91 -7.96 9.13 4.06
N ILE A 92 -7.72 8.39 2.98
CA ILE A 92 -7.93 8.88 1.62
C ILE A 92 -9.40 8.94 1.21
N GLU A 93 -10.25 8.38 2.04
CA GLU A 93 -11.67 8.40 1.78
C GLU A 93 -12.29 9.77 2.08
#